data_be5e07375f7c49b8a44c156cd11fd40c
#
_entry.id   be5e07375f7c49b8a44c156cd11fd40c
#
_cell.length_a   1.000
_cell.length_b   1.000
_cell.length_c   1.000
_cell.angle_alpha   90.00
_cell.angle_beta   90.00
_cell.angle_gamma   90.00
#
_symmetry.space_group_name_H-M   'P 1'
#
loop_
_entity.id
_entity.type
_entity.pdbx_description
1 polymer ?
#
loop_
_entity_poly.entity_id
_entity_poly.type
_entity_poly.pdbx_seq_one_letter_code
_entity_poly.pdbx_strand_id
1 'polypeptide(L)'
;MSAVSQNPAWPDAVTLVCLLKNRTTQHFIKNIKTDIEILNIEQQYFPITLTQSEYQNSYVCSPYTAYISYARDELGLIKSTTLRGVFRVFIWGASVLLKLGKINKKASINNWLFSTNLVPEWQPETVNQLTQELTNLHPRHSLSIRSLNSVSNPKLMNHLSANGWIMLPARQVYLFNTNDDNWWKRNNVQNDQRLLRKTELELMLPEQHCSEDFKTIEACFHKLYIEKHSQFNPQYTSKYFELLHQNGLIEFFSFRDKKNKIVASIGLFTQQGIITAPIVGYDTAQPKSLGLYRLLIAQLLKVTNERGQALNLSSGASAFKKHRGGKPIIEYTAF
;
A
#
# COMPACT_ATOMS: atom_id res chain seq x y z
N MET A 1 -1.14 -21.45 29.53
CA MET A 1 -1.56 -21.82 28.18
C MET A 1 -0.52 -21.24 27.23
N SER A 2 0.07 -22.08 26.43
CA SER A 2 1.38 -21.96 25.83
C SER A 2 1.53 -20.72 24.96
N ALA A 3 2.52 -19.90 25.31
CA ALA A 3 3.15 -18.97 24.39
C ALA A 3 3.50 -19.74 23.11
N VAL A 4 2.90 -19.34 21.98
CA VAL A 4 3.40 -19.73 20.66
C VAL A 4 4.84 -19.22 20.62
N SER A 5 5.80 -20.14 20.67
CA SER A 5 7.20 -19.86 20.53
C SER A 5 7.37 -19.08 19.24
N GLN A 6 7.78 -17.81 19.35
CA GLN A 6 8.35 -17.09 18.23
C GLN A 6 9.64 -17.84 17.87
N ASN A 7 9.55 -18.72 16.89
CA ASN A 7 10.72 -19.08 16.10
C ASN A 7 11.40 -17.77 15.71
N PRO A 8 12.76 -17.70 15.67
CA PRO A 8 13.44 -16.52 15.17
C PRO A 8 12.81 -16.20 13.82
N ALA A 9 11.95 -15.16 13.85
CA ALA A 9 11.02 -14.90 12.77
C ALA A 9 11.82 -14.75 11.49
N TRP A 10 11.49 -15.52 10.48
CA TRP A 10 11.97 -15.28 9.15
C TRP A 10 11.72 -13.80 8.87
N PRO A 11 12.69 -13.08 8.27
CA PRO A 11 12.44 -11.70 7.89
C PRO A 11 11.13 -11.61 7.10
N ASP A 12 10.31 -10.62 7.37
CA ASP A 12 8.97 -10.44 6.77
C ASP A 12 8.96 -10.63 5.25
N ALA A 13 10.04 -10.19 4.58
CA ALA A 13 10.24 -10.36 3.14
C ALA A 13 10.31 -11.83 2.73
N VAL A 14 11.00 -12.67 3.50
CA VAL A 14 11.11 -14.12 3.26
C VAL A 14 9.74 -14.76 3.47
N THR A 15 9.06 -14.39 4.54
CA THR A 15 7.71 -14.86 4.85
C THR A 15 6.74 -14.55 3.69
N LEU A 16 6.69 -13.31 3.23
CA LEU A 16 5.85 -12.91 2.09
C LEU A 16 6.15 -13.74 0.84
N VAL A 17 7.42 -13.86 0.47
CA VAL A 17 7.82 -14.60 -0.74
C VAL A 17 7.47 -16.07 -0.63
N CYS A 18 7.71 -16.71 0.52
CA CYS A 18 7.34 -18.11 0.75
C CYS A 18 5.82 -18.34 0.65
N LEU A 19 5.01 -17.43 1.18
CA LEU A 19 3.55 -17.51 1.07
C LEU A 19 3.06 -17.45 -0.38
N LEU A 20 3.69 -16.61 -1.20
CA LEU A 20 3.27 -16.37 -2.58
C LEU A 20 3.87 -17.36 -3.59
N LYS A 21 5.05 -17.93 -3.32
CA LYS A 21 5.72 -18.89 -4.23
C LYS A 21 4.97 -20.20 -4.41
N ASN A 22 4.24 -20.65 -3.41
CA ASN A 22 3.57 -21.94 -3.45
C ASN A 22 2.37 -22.01 -4.38
N ARG A 23 1.93 -20.84 -4.91
CA ARG A 23 0.81 -20.72 -5.87
C ARG A 23 1.04 -19.52 -6.78
N THR A 24 0.24 -19.40 -7.85
CA THR A 24 0.26 -18.18 -8.67
C THR A 24 -0.21 -16.97 -7.85
N THR A 25 0.41 -15.81 -8.06
CA THR A 25 0.04 -14.55 -7.37
C THR A 25 -1.45 -14.25 -7.51
N GLN A 26 -2.05 -14.60 -8.65
CA GLN A 26 -3.48 -14.41 -8.93
C GLN A 26 -4.40 -15.21 -7.99
N HIS A 27 -3.91 -16.27 -7.36
CA HIS A 27 -4.67 -17.01 -6.34
C HIS A 27 -4.95 -16.14 -5.10
N PHE A 28 -4.05 -15.21 -4.81
CA PHE A 28 -4.11 -14.32 -3.66
C PHE A 28 -4.59 -12.91 -4.02
N ILE A 29 -4.24 -12.43 -5.22
CA ILE A 29 -4.56 -11.08 -5.71
C ILE A 29 -5.03 -11.21 -7.15
N LYS A 30 -6.33 -11.21 -7.36
CA LYS A 30 -7.01 -11.64 -8.60
C LYS A 30 -6.50 -10.94 -9.88
N ASN A 31 -6.13 -9.66 -9.78
CA ASN A 31 -5.68 -8.83 -10.90
C ASN A 31 -4.16 -8.57 -10.90
N ILE A 32 -3.36 -9.45 -10.28
CA ILE A 32 -1.89 -9.37 -10.31
C ILE A 32 -1.32 -10.65 -10.88
N LYS A 33 -0.61 -10.50 -12.00
CA LYS A 33 0.22 -11.53 -12.62
C LYS A 33 1.68 -11.10 -12.52
N THR A 34 2.43 -11.72 -11.64
CA THR A 34 3.86 -11.45 -11.41
C THR A 34 4.51 -12.69 -10.82
N ASP A 35 5.76 -12.92 -11.15
CA ASP A 35 6.60 -13.82 -10.39
C ASP A 35 7.17 -13.08 -9.19
N ILE A 36 7.47 -13.80 -8.11
CA ILE A 36 8.05 -13.23 -6.91
C ILE A 36 9.31 -13.99 -6.50
N GLU A 37 10.36 -13.25 -6.20
CA GLU A 37 11.65 -13.77 -5.79
C GLU A 37 12.12 -13.06 -4.52
N ILE A 38 13.10 -13.66 -3.85
CA ILE A 38 13.80 -13.06 -2.73
C ILE A 38 15.26 -12.85 -3.14
N LEU A 39 15.76 -11.64 -2.95
CA LEU A 39 17.17 -11.33 -3.08
C LEU A 39 17.74 -11.04 -1.70
N ASN A 40 18.88 -11.64 -1.38
CA ASN A 40 19.59 -11.43 -0.12
C ASN A 40 20.90 -10.68 -0.41
N ILE A 41 21.04 -9.47 0.16
CA ILE A 41 22.26 -8.69 0.13
C ILE A 41 22.68 -8.44 1.59
N GLU A 42 23.83 -8.96 1.99
CA GLU A 42 24.40 -8.75 3.34
C GLU A 42 23.37 -9.00 4.48
N GLN A 43 22.65 -10.12 4.39
CA GLN A 43 21.58 -10.53 5.32
C GLN A 43 20.34 -9.62 5.32
N GLN A 44 20.25 -8.67 4.41
CA GLN A 44 19.02 -7.94 4.12
C GLN A 44 18.25 -8.65 3.00
N TYR A 45 16.96 -8.87 3.22
CA TYR A 45 16.10 -9.62 2.30
C TYR A 45 15.13 -8.68 1.61
N PHE A 46 15.12 -8.75 0.27
CA PHE A 46 14.31 -7.89 -0.58
C PHE A 46 13.31 -8.72 -1.37
N PRO A 47 11.99 -8.50 -1.21
CA PRO A 47 11.00 -9.10 -2.08
C PRO A 47 11.07 -8.41 -3.45
N ILE A 48 11.31 -9.21 -4.49
CA ILE A 48 11.41 -8.75 -5.88
C ILE A 48 10.20 -9.28 -6.64
N THR A 49 9.47 -8.41 -7.32
CA THR A 49 8.42 -8.84 -8.24
C THR A 49 8.86 -8.65 -9.67
N LEU A 50 8.68 -9.70 -10.48
CA LEU A 50 9.04 -9.74 -11.88
C LEU A 50 7.79 -9.73 -12.74
N THR A 51 7.62 -8.67 -13.52
CA THR A 51 6.52 -8.54 -14.47
C THR A 51 7.04 -8.57 -15.89
N GLN A 52 6.27 -9.13 -16.79
CA GLN A 52 6.54 -9.11 -18.23
C GLN A 52 5.79 -7.93 -18.87
N SER A 53 5.18 -8.12 -20.01
CA SER A 53 4.48 -7.03 -20.71
C SER A 53 2.98 -7.04 -20.51
N GLU A 54 2.48 -7.53 -19.38
CA GLU A 54 1.08 -7.51 -19.02
C GLU A 54 0.58 -6.08 -18.74
N TYR A 55 -0.39 -5.61 -19.53
CA TYR A 55 -0.93 -4.25 -19.39
C TYR A 55 -2.25 -4.20 -18.60
N GLN A 56 -2.76 -5.34 -18.16
CA GLN A 56 -3.98 -5.46 -17.35
C GLN A 56 -3.71 -5.73 -15.87
N ASN A 57 -2.47 -5.65 -15.44
CA ASN A 57 -2.07 -5.78 -14.05
C ASN A 57 -2.54 -4.60 -13.21
N SER A 58 -2.72 -4.83 -11.90
CA SER A 58 -2.90 -3.75 -10.93
C SER A 58 -1.73 -2.76 -10.98
N TYR A 59 -2.02 -1.50 -10.64
CA TYR A 59 -1.01 -0.42 -10.66
C TYR A 59 0.21 -0.70 -9.75
N VAL A 60 0.07 -1.55 -8.75
CA VAL A 60 1.19 -1.92 -7.87
C VAL A 60 2.27 -2.73 -8.59
N CYS A 61 1.92 -3.35 -9.72
CA CYS A 61 2.84 -4.09 -10.59
C CYS A 61 3.00 -3.48 -11.98
N SER A 62 2.10 -2.60 -12.39
CA SER A 62 2.06 -2.04 -13.75
C SER A 62 2.21 -0.53 -13.75
N PRO A 63 3.39 0.02 -14.11
CA PRO A 63 3.53 1.45 -14.36
C PRO A 63 2.58 1.97 -15.43
N TYR A 64 2.35 1.17 -16.48
CA TYR A 64 1.36 1.54 -17.50
C TYR A 64 -0.02 1.76 -16.89
N THR A 65 -0.47 0.89 -16.01
CA THR A 65 -1.75 1.06 -15.30
C THR A 65 -1.72 2.29 -14.42
N ALA A 66 -0.61 2.50 -13.68
CA ALA A 66 -0.46 3.64 -12.78
C ALA A 66 -0.51 5.00 -13.49
N TYR A 67 0.15 5.12 -14.65
CA TYR A 67 0.29 6.41 -15.35
C TYR A 67 -0.68 6.61 -16.51
N ILE A 68 -1.16 5.52 -17.15
CA ILE A 68 -2.02 5.60 -18.34
C ILE A 68 -3.46 5.21 -18.02
N SER A 69 -3.69 4.01 -17.44
CA SER A 69 -5.05 3.53 -17.24
C SER A 69 -5.81 4.40 -16.22
N TYR A 70 -5.17 4.75 -15.12
CA TYR A 70 -5.74 5.70 -14.15
C TYR A 70 -5.98 7.09 -14.76
N ALA A 71 -5.01 7.63 -15.50
CA ALA A 71 -5.20 8.93 -16.16
C ALA A 71 -6.38 8.93 -17.14
N ARG A 72 -6.63 7.79 -17.83
CA ARG A 72 -7.82 7.66 -18.70
C ARG A 72 -9.12 7.69 -17.92
N ASP A 73 -9.19 6.99 -16.78
CA ASP A 73 -10.39 6.98 -15.93
C ASP A 73 -10.67 8.40 -15.39
N GLU A 74 -9.61 9.11 -14.98
CA GLU A 74 -9.71 10.46 -14.43
C GLU A 74 -10.11 11.53 -15.47
N LEU A 75 -9.97 11.26 -16.78
CA LEU A 75 -10.45 12.17 -17.84
C LEU A 75 -11.94 12.52 -17.69
N GLY A 76 -12.73 11.61 -17.12
CA GLY A 76 -14.15 11.86 -16.83
C GLY A 76 -14.39 12.98 -15.84
N LEU A 77 -13.43 13.32 -14.99
CA LEU A 77 -13.51 14.39 -13.99
C LEU A 77 -13.30 15.78 -14.60
N ILE A 78 -12.72 15.87 -15.82
CA ILE A 78 -12.45 17.12 -16.52
C ILE A 78 -13.75 17.63 -17.14
N LYS A 79 -14.25 18.79 -16.67
CA LYS A 79 -15.50 19.39 -17.16
C LYS A 79 -15.42 19.88 -18.60
N SER A 80 -14.29 20.49 -19.00
CA SER A 80 -14.09 21.02 -20.36
C SER A 80 -13.89 19.89 -21.37
N THR A 81 -14.76 19.82 -22.38
CA THR A 81 -14.68 18.83 -23.46
C THR A 81 -13.43 19.00 -24.32
N THR A 82 -13.05 20.24 -24.62
CA THR A 82 -11.83 20.56 -25.40
C THR A 82 -10.59 20.10 -24.64
N LEU A 83 -10.47 20.48 -23.37
CA LEU A 83 -9.33 20.08 -22.53
C LEU A 83 -9.26 18.56 -22.37
N ARG A 84 -10.41 17.88 -22.20
CA ARG A 84 -10.49 16.42 -22.18
C ARG A 84 -9.97 15.80 -23.48
N GLY A 85 -10.30 16.40 -24.63
CA GLY A 85 -9.82 15.99 -25.94
C GLY A 85 -8.29 16.08 -26.05
N VAL A 86 -7.72 17.22 -25.66
CA VAL A 86 -6.26 17.44 -25.65
C VAL A 86 -5.55 16.39 -24.76
N PHE A 87 -6.01 16.21 -23.53
CA PHE A 87 -5.41 15.21 -22.64
C PHE A 87 -5.56 13.77 -23.16
N ARG A 88 -6.67 13.45 -23.84
CA ARG A 88 -6.85 12.12 -24.45
C ARG A 88 -5.78 11.84 -25.50
N VAL A 89 -5.48 12.82 -26.38
CA VAL A 89 -4.42 12.67 -27.40
C VAL A 89 -3.05 12.52 -26.74
N PHE A 90 -2.76 13.35 -25.73
CA PHE A 90 -1.51 13.26 -24.97
C PHE A 90 -1.31 11.90 -24.29
N ILE A 91 -2.35 11.43 -23.58
CA ILE A 91 -2.33 10.11 -22.91
C ILE A 91 -2.21 8.99 -23.95
N TRP A 92 -2.83 9.13 -25.13
CA TRP A 92 -2.67 8.15 -26.21
C TRP A 92 -1.22 8.09 -26.70
N GLY A 93 -0.58 9.22 -26.97
CA GLY A 93 0.81 9.30 -27.39
C GLY A 93 1.75 8.68 -26.34
N ALA A 94 1.59 9.07 -25.07
CA ALA A 94 2.32 8.49 -23.93
C ALA A 94 2.10 6.97 -23.83
N SER A 95 0.87 6.50 -24.03
CA SER A 95 0.54 5.07 -24.04
C SER A 95 1.33 4.29 -25.10
N VAL A 96 1.44 4.85 -26.30
CA VAL A 96 2.21 4.21 -27.40
C VAL A 96 3.69 4.12 -27.02
N LEU A 97 4.28 5.22 -26.55
CA LEU A 97 5.68 5.27 -26.14
C LEU A 97 6.01 4.27 -25.02
N LEU A 98 5.17 4.23 -23.97
CA LEU A 98 5.38 3.33 -22.84
C LEU A 98 5.22 1.85 -23.23
N LYS A 99 4.35 1.54 -24.20
CA LYS A 99 4.22 0.19 -24.73
C LYS A 99 5.42 -0.22 -25.58
N LEU A 100 5.90 0.67 -26.47
CA LEU A 100 7.10 0.43 -27.25
C LEU A 100 8.33 0.23 -26.35
N GLY A 101 8.46 1.02 -25.30
CA GLY A 101 9.50 0.90 -24.28
C GLY A 101 9.30 -0.28 -23.32
N LYS A 102 8.21 -1.07 -23.46
CA LYS A 102 7.91 -2.23 -22.60
C LYS A 102 7.99 -1.89 -21.11
N ILE A 103 7.45 -0.74 -20.71
CA ILE A 103 7.57 -0.19 -19.34
C ILE A 103 7.15 -1.16 -18.22
N ASN A 104 6.27 -2.13 -18.54
CA ASN A 104 5.83 -3.14 -17.58
C ASN A 104 6.81 -4.32 -17.44
N LYS A 105 7.78 -4.48 -18.35
CA LYS A 105 8.79 -5.53 -18.24
C LYS A 105 9.89 -5.09 -17.26
N LYS A 106 9.66 -5.40 -15.99
CA LYS A 106 10.50 -4.86 -14.91
C LYS A 106 10.69 -5.80 -13.74
N ALA A 107 11.78 -5.63 -13.02
CA ALA A 107 12.03 -6.13 -11.69
C ALA A 107 11.78 -4.99 -10.68
N SER A 108 10.81 -5.16 -9.79
CA SER A 108 10.50 -4.16 -8.77
C SER A 108 11.07 -4.58 -7.43
N ILE A 109 11.99 -3.76 -6.92
CA ILE A 109 12.69 -3.99 -5.66
C ILE A 109 11.78 -3.58 -4.50
N ASN A 110 11.74 -4.38 -3.43
CA ASN A 110 10.96 -4.14 -2.23
C ASN A 110 9.47 -3.91 -2.53
N ASN A 111 8.91 -4.70 -3.43
CA ASN A 111 7.50 -4.60 -3.78
C ASN A 111 6.65 -5.58 -2.96
N TRP A 112 6.01 -5.08 -1.93
CA TRP A 112 5.13 -5.82 -1.03
C TRP A 112 3.74 -6.08 -1.61
N LEU A 113 3.50 -5.67 -2.86
CA LEU A 113 2.20 -5.72 -3.54
C LEU A 113 1.11 -4.88 -2.85
N PHE A 114 1.52 -3.98 -1.98
CA PHE A 114 0.64 -3.01 -1.33
C PHE A 114 0.57 -1.69 -2.10
N SER A 115 -0.48 -0.93 -1.81
CA SER A 115 -0.63 0.43 -2.37
C SER A 115 0.56 1.33 -2.00
N THR A 116 1.04 1.24 -0.77
CA THR A 116 2.24 1.93 -0.27
C THR A 116 3.22 0.88 0.22
N ASN A 117 4.43 0.89 -0.33
CA ASN A 117 5.54 0.15 0.24
C ASN A 117 6.24 1.03 1.29
N LEU A 118 6.72 0.41 2.35
CA LEU A 118 7.64 1.06 3.27
C LEU A 118 9.06 0.75 2.78
N VAL A 119 9.82 1.79 2.45
CA VAL A 119 11.19 1.65 1.95
C VAL A 119 12.12 2.18 3.03
N PRO A 120 12.99 1.33 3.59
CA PRO A 120 14.03 1.77 4.51
C PRO A 120 15.08 2.65 3.81
N GLU A 121 15.85 3.40 4.60
CA GLU A 121 17.10 4.00 4.10
C GLU A 121 18.13 2.88 3.93
N TRP A 122 18.45 2.55 2.68
CA TRP A 122 19.51 1.58 2.36
C TRP A 122 20.86 2.28 2.22
N GLN A 123 21.91 1.56 2.57
CA GLN A 123 23.27 2.07 2.34
C GLN A 123 23.58 2.10 0.82
N PRO A 124 24.39 3.04 0.37
CA PRO A 124 24.77 3.14 -1.05
C PRO A 124 25.31 1.82 -1.62
N GLU A 125 26.12 1.10 -0.86
CA GLU A 125 26.73 -0.17 -1.25
C GLU A 125 25.65 -1.23 -1.50
N THR A 126 24.66 -1.33 -0.62
CA THR A 126 23.51 -2.25 -0.77
C THR A 126 22.74 -1.95 -2.05
N VAL A 127 22.49 -0.66 -2.35
CA VAL A 127 21.79 -0.25 -3.58
C VAL A 127 22.58 -0.62 -4.83
N ASN A 128 23.90 -0.40 -4.83
CA ASN A 128 24.78 -0.74 -5.94
C ASN A 128 24.80 -2.26 -6.18
N GLN A 129 24.91 -3.07 -5.13
CA GLN A 129 24.88 -4.53 -5.22
C GLN A 129 23.51 -5.02 -5.73
N LEU A 130 22.39 -4.51 -5.18
CA LEU A 130 21.05 -4.82 -5.68
C LEU A 130 20.90 -4.53 -7.17
N THR A 131 21.38 -3.36 -7.61
CA THR A 131 21.32 -2.95 -9.01
C THR A 131 22.13 -3.88 -9.88
N GLN A 132 23.35 -4.19 -9.48
CA GLN A 132 24.27 -5.07 -10.23
C GLN A 132 23.71 -6.49 -10.33
N GLU A 133 23.30 -7.07 -9.21
CA GLU A 133 22.80 -8.45 -9.20
C GLU A 133 21.52 -8.60 -10.02
N LEU A 134 20.56 -7.68 -9.85
CA LEU A 134 19.31 -7.75 -10.62
C LEU A 134 19.52 -7.48 -12.11
N THR A 135 20.47 -6.63 -12.49
CA THR A 135 20.84 -6.42 -13.90
C THR A 135 21.45 -7.69 -14.51
N ASN A 136 22.27 -8.41 -13.74
CA ASN A 136 22.85 -9.67 -14.18
C ASN A 136 21.82 -10.80 -14.28
N LEU A 137 20.94 -10.94 -13.28
CA LEU A 137 19.91 -11.98 -13.25
C LEU A 137 18.82 -11.72 -14.28
N HIS A 138 18.43 -10.47 -14.46
CA HIS A 138 17.31 -10.07 -15.31
C HIS A 138 17.69 -8.98 -16.34
N PRO A 139 18.66 -9.24 -17.27
CA PRO A 139 19.25 -8.22 -18.15
C PRO A 139 18.26 -7.59 -19.14
N ARG A 140 17.07 -8.15 -19.28
CA ARG A 140 16.01 -7.64 -20.14
C ARG A 140 14.85 -6.97 -19.39
N HIS A 141 14.99 -6.76 -18.08
CA HIS A 141 14.00 -6.06 -17.25
C HIS A 141 14.55 -4.71 -16.81
N SER A 142 13.74 -3.67 -16.85
CA SER A 142 14.06 -2.43 -16.14
C SER A 142 13.94 -2.65 -14.63
N LEU A 143 14.72 -1.93 -13.85
CA LEU A 143 14.60 -1.95 -12.39
C LEU A 143 13.63 -0.88 -11.95
N SER A 144 12.95 -1.09 -10.80
CA SER A 144 12.14 -0.03 -10.22
C SER A 144 12.03 -0.15 -8.69
N ILE A 145 11.94 1.01 -8.03
CA ILE A 145 11.67 1.13 -6.59
C ILE A 145 10.49 2.08 -6.42
N ARG A 146 9.42 1.61 -5.77
CA ARG A 146 8.20 2.40 -5.55
C ARG A 146 8.17 2.99 -4.14
N SER A 147 7.33 4.03 -3.99
CA SER A 147 6.99 4.64 -2.69
C SER A 147 8.12 5.40 -2.00
N LEU A 148 9.06 5.91 -2.79
CA LEU A 148 10.12 6.81 -2.29
C LEU A 148 9.58 8.21 -2.02
N ASN A 149 10.07 8.86 -0.98
CA ASN A 149 9.73 10.26 -0.71
C ASN A 149 10.89 10.99 0.00
N SER A 150 10.93 12.31 -0.16
CA SER A 150 12.01 13.16 0.36
C SER A 150 12.09 13.26 1.88
N VAL A 151 11.09 12.79 2.62
CA VAL A 151 11.09 12.80 4.09
C VAL A 151 11.65 11.50 4.64
N SER A 152 11.18 10.35 4.11
CA SER A 152 11.60 9.03 4.59
C SER A 152 12.88 8.52 3.94
N ASN A 153 13.18 8.95 2.70
CA ASN A 153 14.26 8.37 1.88
C ASN A 153 15.16 9.43 1.21
N PRO A 154 15.56 10.53 1.88
CA PRO A 154 16.29 11.61 1.21
C PRO A 154 17.65 11.17 0.69
N LYS A 155 18.42 10.39 1.46
CA LYS A 155 19.75 9.91 1.08
C LYS A 155 19.67 8.88 -0.05
N LEU A 156 18.75 7.93 0.08
CA LEU A 156 18.51 6.90 -0.94
C LEU A 156 18.12 7.56 -2.29
N MET A 157 17.20 8.52 -2.30
CA MET A 157 16.77 9.21 -3.52
C MET A 157 17.94 9.96 -4.18
N ASN A 158 18.77 10.66 -3.38
CA ASN A 158 19.95 11.34 -3.89
C ASN A 158 20.96 10.36 -4.51
N HIS A 159 21.20 9.23 -3.82
CA HIS A 159 22.13 8.21 -4.32
C HIS A 159 21.62 7.58 -5.63
N LEU A 160 20.35 7.21 -5.69
CA LEU A 160 19.73 6.66 -6.90
C LEU A 160 19.85 7.65 -8.06
N SER A 161 19.50 8.94 -7.85
CA SER A 161 19.60 9.97 -8.89
C SER A 161 21.04 10.18 -9.38
N ALA A 162 22.03 10.15 -8.48
CA ALA A 162 23.44 10.26 -8.83
C ALA A 162 23.96 9.06 -9.64
N ASN A 163 23.31 7.90 -9.54
CA ASN A 163 23.64 6.67 -10.25
C ASN A 163 22.72 6.38 -11.46
N GLY A 164 22.07 7.41 -12.00
CA GLY A 164 21.34 7.33 -13.26
C GLY A 164 19.89 6.86 -13.16
N TRP A 165 19.35 6.67 -11.94
CA TRP A 165 17.94 6.36 -11.77
C TRP A 165 17.07 7.61 -12.00
N ILE A 166 15.96 7.43 -12.69
CA ILE A 166 15.00 8.48 -13.00
C ILE A 166 13.87 8.47 -11.97
N MET A 167 13.67 9.60 -11.29
CA MET A 167 12.59 9.78 -10.30
C MET A 167 11.32 10.28 -10.98
N LEU A 168 10.31 9.43 -11.11
CA LEU A 168 9.02 9.82 -11.64
C LEU A 168 8.03 10.09 -10.48
N PRO A 169 7.36 11.26 -10.44
CA PRO A 169 6.33 11.52 -9.44
C PRO A 169 5.16 10.56 -9.64
N ALA A 170 4.71 9.95 -8.54
CA ALA A 170 3.64 8.96 -8.57
C ALA A 170 2.32 9.54 -8.01
N ARG A 171 2.34 10.00 -6.76
CA ARG A 171 1.13 10.49 -6.09
C ARG A 171 1.47 11.30 -4.84
N GLN A 172 0.49 12.02 -4.31
CA GLN A 172 0.60 12.68 -3.00
C GLN A 172 0.17 11.72 -1.89
N VAL A 173 1.03 11.57 -0.87
CA VAL A 173 0.76 10.81 0.35
C VAL A 173 0.78 11.71 1.57
N TYR A 174 0.34 11.22 2.73
CA TYR A 174 0.20 11.98 3.97
C TYR A 174 0.98 11.30 5.08
N LEU A 175 2.00 11.99 5.59
CA LEU A 175 2.86 11.49 6.65
C LEU A 175 2.49 12.13 7.99
N PHE A 176 2.55 11.32 9.05
CA PHE A 176 2.45 11.75 10.45
C PHE A 176 3.76 11.36 11.13
N ASN A 177 4.47 12.36 11.64
CA ASN A 177 5.78 12.14 12.23
C ASN A 177 5.65 12.04 13.76
N THR A 178 6.45 11.17 14.37
CA THR A 178 6.55 11.02 15.83
C THR A 178 7.04 12.30 16.52
N ASN A 179 7.91 13.06 15.86
CA ASN A 179 8.49 14.29 16.41
C ASN A 179 7.55 15.50 16.33
N ASP A 180 6.35 15.36 15.80
CA ASP A 180 5.35 16.43 15.68
C ASP A 180 4.11 16.06 16.52
N ASP A 181 4.21 16.20 17.84
CA ASP A 181 3.14 15.88 18.81
C ASP A 181 1.85 16.67 18.59
N ASN A 182 1.89 17.72 17.76
CA ASN A 182 0.74 18.57 17.54
C ASN A 182 -0.41 17.90 16.80
N TRP A 183 -0.15 16.85 15.98
CA TRP A 183 -1.22 16.18 15.23
C TRP A 183 -2.19 15.46 16.16
N TRP A 184 -1.70 14.84 17.24
CA TRP A 184 -2.57 14.13 18.20
C TRP A 184 -3.52 15.09 18.93
N LYS A 185 -3.07 16.30 19.23
CA LYS A 185 -3.85 17.33 19.95
C LYS A 185 -4.88 18.05 19.05
N ARG A 186 -4.88 17.83 17.74
CA ARG A 186 -5.81 18.51 16.82
C ARG A 186 -7.27 18.17 17.11
N ASN A 187 -8.13 19.18 17.04
CA ASN A 187 -9.56 19.03 17.33
C ASN A 187 -10.24 17.90 16.55
N ASN A 188 -9.89 17.73 15.24
CA ASN A 188 -10.45 16.67 14.43
C ASN A 188 -10.03 15.27 14.92
N VAL A 189 -8.77 15.10 15.35
CA VAL A 189 -8.31 13.85 15.94
C VAL A 189 -9.03 13.58 17.26
N GLN A 190 -9.10 14.57 18.14
CA GLN A 190 -9.79 14.45 19.42
C GLN A 190 -11.29 14.14 19.25
N ASN A 191 -11.93 14.74 18.25
CA ASN A 191 -13.33 14.44 17.92
C ASN A 191 -13.50 13.01 17.39
N ASP A 192 -12.53 12.50 16.63
CA ASP A 192 -12.54 11.11 16.17
C ASP A 192 -12.28 10.14 17.32
N GLN A 193 -11.41 10.48 18.28
CA GLN A 193 -11.21 9.70 19.50
C GLN A 193 -12.46 9.69 20.38
N ARG A 194 -13.23 10.80 20.43
CA ARG A 194 -14.54 10.82 21.11
C ARG A 194 -15.56 9.91 20.41
N LEU A 195 -15.58 9.93 19.07
CA LEU A 195 -16.45 9.03 18.30
C LEU A 195 -16.08 7.56 18.58
N LEU A 196 -14.79 7.23 18.60
CA LEU A 196 -14.29 5.88 18.89
C LEU A 196 -14.72 5.40 20.29
N ARG A 197 -14.74 6.28 21.29
CA ARG A 197 -15.22 5.93 22.65
C ARG A 197 -16.74 5.83 22.79
N LYS A 198 -17.51 6.50 21.92
CA LYS A 198 -18.97 6.59 21.99
C LYS A 198 -19.69 5.64 21.04
N THR A 199 -18.96 5.01 20.12
CA THR A 199 -19.59 4.09 19.15
C THR A 199 -20.20 2.89 19.86
N GLU A 200 -21.35 2.45 19.37
CA GLU A 200 -22.00 1.20 19.81
C GLU A 200 -21.44 -0.04 19.09
N LEU A 201 -20.51 0.16 18.16
CA LEU A 201 -19.83 -0.93 17.47
C LEU A 201 -18.73 -1.49 18.38
N GLU A 202 -18.62 -2.81 18.40
CA GLU A 202 -17.56 -3.50 19.13
C GLU A 202 -16.26 -3.49 18.33
N LEU A 203 -15.17 -3.08 18.97
CA LEU A 203 -13.83 -3.17 18.39
C LEU A 203 -13.26 -4.56 18.60
N MET A 204 -12.92 -5.23 17.50
CA MET A 204 -12.14 -6.46 17.49
C MET A 204 -10.64 -6.14 17.36
N LEU A 205 -9.87 -6.71 18.25
CA LEU A 205 -8.40 -6.66 18.24
C LEU A 205 -7.84 -7.76 17.32
N PRO A 206 -6.55 -7.67 16.90
CA PRO A 206 -5.97 -8.62 15.95
C PRO A 206 -6.16 -10.09 16.34
N GLU A 207 -5.93 -10.44 17.59
CA GLU A 207 -6.00 -11.81 18.11
C GLU A 207 -7.42 -12.40 18.16
N GLN A 208 -8.45 -11.60 17.93
CA GLN A 208 -9.85 -12.03 17.97
C GLN A 208 -10.40 -12.46 16.60
N HIS A 209 -9.62 -12.31 15.54
CA HIS A 209 -10.06 -12.67 14.18
C HIS A 209 -9.94 -14.18 13.94
N CYS A 210 -10.99 -14.77 13.35
CA CYS A 210 -10.99 -16.14 12.88
C CYS A 210 -11.06 -16.20 11.34
N SER A 211 -10.85 -17.38 10.76
CA SER A 211 -10.78 -17.57 9.30
C SER A 211 -12.02 -17.08 8.55
N GLU A 212 -13.20 -17.22 9.12
CA GLU A 212 -14.47 -16.79 8.53
C GLU A 212 -14.59 -15.27 8.39
N ASP A 213 -13.97 -14.52 9.31
CA ASP A 213 -13.99 -13.06 9.33
C ASP A 213 -13.39 -12.45 8.05
N PHE A 214 -12.34 -13.09 7.51
CA PHE A 214 -11.62 -12.57 6.35
C PHE A 214 -12.47 -12.50 5.08
N LYS A 215 -13.52 -13.32 4.94
CA LYS A 215 -14.48 -13.20 3.84
C LYS A 215 -15.27 -11.89 3.93
N THR A 216 -15.66 -11.50 5.14
CA THR A 216 -16.38 -10.24 5.36
C THR A 216 -15.42 -9.04 5.19
N ILE A 217 -14.16 -9.16 5.61
CA ILE A 217 -13.13 -8.15 5.41
C ILE A 217 -12.84 -7.95 3.91
N GLU A 218 -12.72 -9.05 3.12
CA GLU A 218 -12.62 -8.97 1.64
C GLU A 218 -13.80 -8.21 1.05
N ALA A 219 -15.03 -8.54 1.46
CA ALA A 219 -16.22 -7.86 0.95
C ALA A 219 -16.24 -6.36 1.30
N CYS A 220 -15.85 -5.96 2.51
CA CYS A 220 -15.73 -4.56 2.91
C CYS A 220 -14.66 -3.82 2.12
N PHE A 221 -13.49 -4.44 1.90
CA PHE A 221 -12.41 -3.90 1.09
C PHE A 221 -12.86 -3.71 -0.37
N HIS A 222 -13.52 -4.72 -0.95
CA HIS A 222 -13.98 -4.71 -2.32
C HIS A 222 -14.98 -3.57 -2.59
N LYS A 223 -15.99 -3.42 -1.72
CA LYS A 223 -16.98 -2.33 -1.79
C LYS A 223 -16.33 -0.95 -1.80
N LEU A 224 -15.27 -0.73 -1.01
CA LEU A 224 -14.61 0.57 -0.93
C LEU A 224 -13.61 0.77 -2.07
N TYR A 225 -12.67 -0.15 -2.25
CA TYR A 225 -11.54 0.07 -3.14
C TYR A 225 -11.80 -0.30 -4.59
N ILE A 226 -12.62 -1.31 -4.84
CA ILE A 226 -12.87 -1.80 -6.21
C ILE A 226 -14.13 -1.14 -6.79
N GLU A 227 -15.27 -1.25 -6.10
CA GLU A 227 -16.54 -0.74 -6.65
C GLU A 227 -16.60 0.79 -6.61
N LYS A 228 -16.16 1.41 -5.51
CA LYS A 228 -16.28 2.86 -5.33
C LYS A 228 -15.11 3.64 -5.93
N HIS A 229 -13.87 3.09 -5.92
CA HIS A 229 -12.70 3.81 -6.41
C HIS A 229 -12.26 3.32 -7.79
N SER A 230 -11.54 2.19 -7.90
CA SER A 230 -11.04 1.72 -9.20
C SER A 230 -10.75 0.23 -9.20
N GLN A 231 -11.11 -0.45 -10.29
CA GLN A 231 -10.77 -1.85 -10.55
C GLN A 231 -9.24 -2.09 -10.70
N PHE A 232 -8.46 -1.03 -10.87
CA PHE A 232 -7.00 -1.12 -10.98
C PHE A 232 -6.30 -1.25 -9.62
N ASN A 233 -7.03 -1.05 -8.51
CA ASN A 233 -6.52 -1.39 -7.20
C ASN A 233 -6.27 -2.90 -7.08
N PRO A 234 -5.32 -3.35 -6.23
CA PRO A 234 -5.13 -4.77 -5.98
C PRO A 234 -6.42 -5.43 -5.48
N GLN A 235 -6.83 -6.51 -6.13
CA GLN A 235 -8.05 -7.24 -5.76
C GLN A 235 -7.67 -8.42 -4.85
N TYR A 236 -7.37 -8.10 -3.59
CA TYR A 236 -7.00 -9.08 -2.58
C TYR A 236 -8.14 -10.05 -2.28
N THR A 237 -7.79 -11.32 -2.00
CA THR A 237 -8.72 -12.35 -1.55
C THR A 237 -8.71 -12.48 -0.03
N SER A 238 -9.79 -13.02 0.53
CA SER A 238 -9.87 -13.37 1.96
C SER A 238 -8.73 -14.27 2.40
N LYS A 239 -8.36 -15.23 1.55
CA LYS A 239 -7.24 -16.12 1.82
C LYS A 239 -5.90 -15.40 1.93
N TYR A 240 -5.69 -14.35 1.13
CA TYR A 240 -4.48 -13.53 1.25
C TYR A 240 -4.47 -12.76 2.57
N PHE A 241 -5.58 -12.14 2.95
CA PHE A 241 -5.71 -11.45 4.23
C PHE A 241 -5.48 -12.38 5.42
N GLU A 242 -6.09 -13.57 5.40
CA GLU A 242 -5.90 -14.58 6.43
C GLU A 242 -4.43 -14.98 6.56
N LEU A 243 -3.75 -15.28 5.44
CA LEU A 243 -2.34 -15.66 5.46
C LEU A 243 -1.43 -14.54 5.97
N LEU A 244 -1.66 -13.30 5.54
CA LEU A 244 -0.89 -12.15 6.03
C LEU A 244 -1.07 -11.97 7.54
N HIS A 245 -2.28 -12.16 8.04
CA HIS A 245 -2.58 -12.06 9.46
C HIS A 245 -1.95 -13.19 10.28
N GLN A 246 -2.16 -14.45 9.88
CA GLN A 246 -1.64 -15.62 10.57
C GLN A 246 -0.11 -15.65 10.66
N ASN A 247 0.57 -15.00 9.71
CA ASN A 247 2.03 -14.90 9.69
C ASN A 247 2.56 -13.57 10.27
N GLY A 248 1.71 -12.79 10.92
CA GLY A 248 2.12 -11.56 11.62
C GLY A 248 2.48 -10.38 10.71
N LEU A 249 2.27 -10.51 9.38
CA LEU A 249 2.58 -9.43 8.43
C LEU A 249 1.58 -8.28 8.47
N ILE A 250 0.32 -8.57 8.78
CA ILE A 250 -0.75 -7.56 8.89
C ILE A 250 -1.54 -7.77 10.18
N GLU A 251 -1.69 -6.70 10.94
CA GLU A 251 -2.55 -6.64 12.11
C GLU A 251 -3.92 -6.07 11.70
N PHE A 252 -4.98 -6.85 11.82
CA PHE A 252 -6.34 -6.37 11.54
C PHE A 252 -7.03 -5.85 12.78
N PHE A 253 -7.66 -4.69 12.65
CA PHE A 253 -8.64 -4.16 13.61
C PHE A 253 -9.98 -4.02 12.90
N SER A 254 -11.03 -4.55 13.49
CA SER A 254 -12.36 -4.54 12.87
C SER A 254 -13.43 -4.02 13.83
N PHE A 255 -14.54 -3.53 13.27
CA PHE A 255 -15.72 -3.15 14.04
C PHE A 255 -16.88 -4.07 13.70
N ARG A 256 -17.51 -4.65 14.73
CA ARG A 256 -18.73 -5.46 14.64
C ARG A 256 -19.96 -4.68 15.04
N ASP A 257 -21.07 -4.97 14.41
CA ASP A 257 -22.39 -4.50 14.82
C ASP A 257 -23.00 -5.38 15.91
N LYS A 258 -24.18 -5.00 16.42
CA LYS A 258 -24.94 -5.75 17.44
C LYS A 258 -25.34 -7.16 16.99
N LYS A 259 -25.25 -7.48 15.70
CA LYS A 259 -25.49 -8.83 15.14
C LYS A 259 -24.19 -9.61 14.98
N ASN A 260 -23.11 -9.16 15.58
CA ASN A 260 -21.76 -9.76 15.50
C ASN A 260 -21.18 -9.79 14.07
N LYS A 261 -21.66 -8.92 13.16
CA LYS A 261 -21.18 -8.84 11.80
C LYS A 261 -20.11 -7.74 11.68
N ILE A 262 -18.97 -8.05 11.07
CA ILE A 262 -17.95 -7.05 10.74
C ILE A 262 -18.53 -6.07 9.72
N VAL A 263 -18.51 -4.78 10.05
CA VAL A 263 -18.98 -3.68 9.20
C VAL A 263 -17.84 -2.77 8.70
N ALA A 264 -16.69 -2.82 9.35
CA ALA A 264 -15.50 -2.09 8.93
C ALA A 264 -14.24 -2.79 9.42
N SER A 265 -13.14 -2.72 8.64
CA SER A 265 -11.85 -3.32 8.98
C SER A 265 -10.69 -2.50 8.42
N ILE A 266 -9.59 -2.48 9.16
CA ILE A 266 -8.32 -1.88 8.76
C ILE A 266 -7.18 -2.85 9.08
N GLY A 267 -6.31 -3.08 8.10
CA GLY A 267 -5.09 -3.88 8.25
C GLY A 267 -3.85 -3.00 8.26
N LEU A 268 -3.06 -3.11 9.30
CA LEU A 268 -1.84 -2.34 9.53
C LEU A 268 -0.61 -3.18 9.16
N PHE A 269 0.25 -2.60 8.35
CA PHE A 269 1.59 -3.11 8.05
C PHE A 269 2.62 -2.20 8.71
N THR A 270 3.52 -2.79 9.50
CA THR A 270 4.55 -2.04 10.24
C THR A 270 5.93 -2.52 9.80
N GLN A 271 6.81 -1.59 9.44
CA GLN A 271 8.19 -1.89 9.11
C GLN A 271 9.09 -0.75 9.60
N GLN A 272 10.15 -1.09 10.33
CA GLN A 272 11.17 -0.16 10.85
C GLN A 272 10.58 1.09 11.54
N GLY A 273 9.58 0.89 12.40
CA GLY A 273 8.97 1.97 13.17
C GLY A 273 8.00 2.86 12.38
N ILE A 274 7.66 2.48 11.15
CA ILE A 274 6.67 3.18 10.33
C ILE A 274 5.48 2.26 10.11
N ILE A 275 4.28 2.79 10.33
CA ILE A 275 3.01 2.11 10.05
C ILE A 275 2.46 2.59 8.72
N THR A 276 1.84 1.70 7.95
CA THR A 276 0.91 2.04 6.87
C THR A 276 -0.33 1.15 6.95
N ALA A 277 -1.43 1.58 6.36
CA ALA A 277 -2.68 0.81 6.33
C ALA A 277 -3.05 0.47 4.87
N PRO A 278 -2.46 -0.60 4.29
CA PRO A 278 -2.72 -0.97 2.91
C PRO A 278 -4.12 -1.55 2.68
N ILE A 279 -4.76 -2.01 3.74
CA ILE A 279 -6.08 -2.64 3.70
C ILE A 279 -7.02 -1.82 4.56
N VAL A 280 -7.99 -1.16 3.94
CA VAL A 280 -9.06 -0.42 4.61
C VAL A 280 -10.36 -0.75 3.91
N GLY A 281 -11.38 -1.17 4.63
CA GLY A 281 -12.66 -1.51 4.03
C GLY A 281 -13.81 -1.29 4.99
N TYR A 282 -14.97 -0.93 4.47
CA TYR A 282 -16.19 -0.87 5.25
C TYR A 282 -17.42 -1.15 4.39
N ASP A 283 -18.49 -1.60 5.01
CA ASP A 283 -19.77 -1.81 4.34
C ASP A 283 -20.41 -0.47 3.97
N THR A 284 -20.34 -0.13 2.68
CA THR A 284 -20.85 1.14 2.13
C THR A 284 -22.37 1.28 2.21
N ALA A 285 -23.10 0.19 2.46
CA ALA A 285 -24.55 0.19 2.67
C ALA A 285 -24.94 0.66 4.09
N GLN A 286 -23.99 0.73 5.03
CA GLN A 286 -24.26 1.20 6.38
C GLN A 286 -24.55 2.71 6.41
N PRO A 287 -25.35 3.18 7.39
CA PRO A 287 -25.64 4.60 7.56
C PRO A 287 -24.35 5.43 7.70
N LYS A 288 -24.25 6.53 6.97
CA LYS A 288 -23.10 7.46 7.04
C LYS A 288 -22.90 8.04 8.44
N SER A 289 -23.96 8.13 9.24
CA SER A 289 -23.92 8.58 10.64
C SER A 289 -23.03 7.75 11.54
N LEU A 290 -22.82 6.46 11.23
CA LEU A 290 -21.87 5.60 11.95
C LEU A 290 -20.42 6.07 11.82
N GLY A 291 -20.09 6.80 10.76
CA GLY A 291 -18.75 7.33 10.56
C GLY A 291 -17.65 6.26 10.42
N LEU A 292 -17.95 5.12 9.78
CA LEU A 292 -17.06 3.93 9.76
C LEU A 292 -15.64 4.25 9.34
N TYR A 293 -15.44 5.05 8.27
CA TYR A 293 -14.10 5.46 7.85
C TYR A 293 -13.38 6.28 8.94
N ARG A 294 -14.11 7.16 9.64
CA ARG A 294 -13.56 7.95 10.76
C ARG A 294 -13.14 7.06 11.92
N LEU A 295 -13.94 6.02 12.25
CA LEU A 295 -13.61 5.05 13.28
C LEU A 295 -12.34 4.27 12.95
N LEU A 296 -12.21 3.78 11.71
CA LEU A 296 -11.00 3.07 11.26
C LEU A 296 -9.76 3.95 11.38
N ILE A 297 -9.83 5.20 10.91
CA ILE A 297 -8.69 6.12 11.01
C ILE A 297 -8.44 6.56 12.47
N ALA A 298 -9.49 6.72 13.29
CA ALA A 298 -9.33 7.00 14.72
C ALA A 298 -8.57 5.87 15.44
N GLN A 299 -8.89 4.62 15.14
CA GLN A 299 -8.18 3.46 15.67
C GLN A 299 -6.73 3.40 15.19
N LEU A 300 -6.49 3.61 13.90
CA LEU A 300 -5.14 3.69 13.35
C LEU A 300 -4.30 4.78 14.04
N LEU A 301 -4.82 6.00 14.15
CA LEU A 301 -4.13 7.11 14.80
C LEU A 301 -3.89 6.84 16.30
N LYS A 302 -4.81 6.14 16.97
CA LYS A 302 -4.64 5.71 18.36
C LYS A 302 -3.46 4.74 18.48
N VAL A 303 -3.43 3.68 17.68
CA VAL A 303 -2.33 2.69 17.66
C VAL A 303 -0.99 3.36 17.34
N THR A 304 -0.98 4.26 16.34
CA THR A 304 0.21 5.02 15.95
C THR A 304 0.77 5.84 17.12
N ASN A 305 -0.11 6.56 17.83
CA ASN A 305 0.28 7.39 18.97
C ASN A 305 0.76 6.54 20.16
N GLU A 306 0.04 5.46 20.50
CA GLU A 306 0.38 4.55 21.60
C GLU A 306 1.73 3.85 21.38
N ARG A 307 2.06 3.52 20.13
CA ARG A 307 3.35 2.89 19.78
C ARG A 307 4.50 3.88 19.58
N GLY A 308 4.22 5.17 19.54
CA GLY A 308 5.24 6.19 19.23
C GLY A 308 5.86 6.00 17.84
N GLN A 309 5.10 5.51 16.87
CA GLN A 309 5.59 5.20 15.52
C GLN A 309 5.17 6.29 14.51
N ALA A 310 5.93 6.42 13.42
CA ALA A 310 5.52 7.25 12.29
C ALA A 310 4.40 6.55 11.47
N LEU A 311 3.61 7.34 10.75
CA LEU A 311 2.53 6.80 9.91
C LEU A 311 2.59 7.37 8.49
N ASN A 312 2.58 6.47 7.50
CA ASN A 312 2.29 6.82 6.11
C ASN A 312 0.84 6.43 5.79
N LEU A 313 -0.05 7.42 5.78
CA LEU A 313 -1.48 7.19 5.54
C LEU A 313 -1.83 7.12 4.03
N SER A 314 -0.84 6.90 3.18
CA SER A 314 -1.02 6.75 1.73
C SER A 314 -1.75 7.95 1.07
N SER A 315 -2.26 7.78 -0.15
CA SER A 315 -2.96 8.81 -0.92
C SER A 315 -4.47 8.84 -0.65
N GLY A 316 -5.18 9.78 -1.29
CA GLY A 316 -6.63 9.94 -1.18
C GLY A 316 -7.10 10.68 0.07
N ALA A 317 -8.39 11.08 0.10
CA ALA A 317 -9.04 11.80 1.20
C ALA A 317 -8.23 13.02 1.72
N SER A 318 -7.69 13.82 0.81
CA SER A 318 -6.72 14.88 1.07
C SER A 318 -7.11 15.84 2.22
N ALA A 319 -8.27 16.47 2.13
CA ALA A 319 -8.75 17.40 3.15
C ALA A 319 -8.90 16.72 4.53
N PHE A 320 -9.45 15.49 4.53
CA PHE A 320 -9.63 14.70 5.73
C PHE A 320 -8.30 14.46 6.47
N LYS A 321 -7.27 14.04 5.73
CA LYS A 321 -5.94 13.72 6.30
C LYS A 321 -5.19 14.99 6.75
N LYS A 322 -5.23 16.07 5.95
CA LYS A 322 -4.64 17.37 6.32
C LYS A 322 -5.22 17.93 7.60
N HIS A 323 -6.54 17.89 7.76
CA HIS A 323 -7.21 18.38 8.96
C HIS A 323 -6.80 17.60 10.24
N ARG A 324 -6.31 16.37 10.10
CA ARG A 324 -5.81 15.53 11.20
C ARG A 324 -4.31 15.66 11.43
N GLY A 325 -3.62 16.46 10.63
CA GLY A 325 -2.19 16.71 10.79
C GLY A 325 -1.29 15.98 9.81
N GLY A 326 -1.88 15.21 8.89
CA GLY A 326 -1.10 14.59 7.82
C GLY A 326 -0.42 15.62 6.93
N LYS A 327 0.90 15.59 6.85
CA LYS A 327 1.71 16.45 6.00
C LYS A 327 1.74 15.88 4.57
N PRO A 328 1.31 16.64 3.54
CA PRO A 328 1.33 16.17 2.16
C PRO A 328 2.76 16.11 1.64
N ILE A 329 3.15 15.00 1.06
CA ILE A 329 4.44 14.76 0.42
C ILE A 329 4.22 14.06 -0.91
N ILE A 330 5.04 14.36 -1.92
CA ILE A 330 5.04 13.62 -3.18
C ILE A 330 5.82 12.33 -3.01
N GLU A 331 5.20 11.25 -3.42
CA GLU A 331 5.80 9.92 -3.52
C GLU A 331 6.29 9.71 -4.95
N TYR A 332 7.45 9.09 -5.10
CA TYR A 332 8.11 8.83 -6.38
C TYR A 332 8.29 7.33 -6.62
N THR A 333 8.39 6.99 -7.89
CA THR A 333 8.93 5.69 -8.34
C THR A 333 10.25 5.96 -9.06
N ALA A 334 11.31 5.29 -8.63
CA ALA A 334 12.58 5.29 -9.32
C ALA A 334 12.62 4.18 -10.39
N PHE A 335 13.20 4.48 -11.55
CA PHE A 335 13.42 3.55 -12.68
C PHE A 335 14.85 3.60 -13.15
#